data_15dceb9d6c728af168f3b9c9f822f5cc
#
_entry.id   15dceb9d6c728af168f3b9c9f822f5cc
#
_cell.length_a   1.000
_cell.length_b   1.000
_cell.length_c   1.000
_cell.angle_alpha   90.00
_cell.angle_beta   90.00
_cell.angle_gamma   90.00
#
_symmetry.space_group_name_H-M   'P 1'
#
loop_
_entity.id
_entity.type
_entity.pdbx_description
1 polymer ?
#
loop_
_entity_poly.entity_id
_entity_poly.type
_entity_poly.pdbx_seq_one_letter_code
_entity_poly.pdbx_strand_id
1 'polypeptide(L)'
;MKRLIQLGAFVLALAIAIPALAMGLEPTMAAGQMVELATEGLGKFVSDIPVYIRPMYWAIDGGMSAIVPKDDSRTGFAISLEEIPMAAPDASATLTRTRFRRPVLADAVCNAKAGCLYPNNGRMLVETRARGFANALVTDAMGNVAESATANIFMARDGELFTPIANGTFLSGITRARHIANFRADGVKVHEAVLTYADFEAADEVFLSGNLNKVTPVSGFEDTSYQIGPLTRRARELYWDWAASEG
;
A
#
# COMPACT_ATOMS: atom_id res chain seq x y z
N MET A 1 15.56 16.56 -5.79
CA MET A 1 15.58 15.08 -5.88
C MET A 1 16.39 14.38 -4.76
N LYS A 2 17.64 14.76 -4.43
CA LYS A 2 18.44 14.09 -3.37
C LYS A 2 17.85 14.13 -1.95
N ARG A 3 17.02 15.12 -1.59
CA ARG A 3 16.44 15.29 -0.25
C ARG A 3 15.15 14.48 -0.03
N LEU A 4 14.36 14.21 -1.07
CA LEU A 4 13.20 13.30 -1.02
C LEU A 4 13.59 11.87 -0.64
N ILE A 5 14.85 11.48 -0.90
CA ILE A 5 15.39 10.16 -0.58
C ILE A 5 15.61 10.01 0.94
N GLN A 6 16.00 11.06 1.66
CA GLN A 6 16.41 10.95 3.07
C GLN A 6 15.24 10.65 4.03
N LEU A 7 14.07 11.23 3.82
CA LEU A 7 12.91 11.00 4.69
C LEU A 7 12.12 9.74 4.30
N GLY A 8 11.97 9.53 3.00
CA GLY A 8 11.40 8.27 2.47
C GLY A 8 12.16 7.04 2.95
N ALA A 9 13.42 7.17 3.24
CA ALA A 9 14.31 6.10 3.64
C ALA A 9 14.17 5.68 5.11
N PHE A 10 13.99 6.59 6.07
CA PHE A 10 13.72 6.23 7.46
C PHE A 10 12.37 5.52 7.60
N VAL A 11 11.35 6.04 6.92
CA VAL A 11 10.03 5.42 6.84
C VAL A 11 10.10 4.07 6.10
N LEU A 12 10.91 3.96 5.05
CA LEU A 12 11.14 2.73 4.30
C LEU A 12 11.83 1.66 5.16
N ALA A 13 12.83 2.03 5.96
CA ALA A 13 13.55 1.10 6.83
C ALA A 13 12.65 0.54 7.95
N LEU A 14 11.84 1.37 8.59
CA LEU A 14 10.84 0.91 9.57
C LEU A 14 9.77 0.01 8.92
N ALA A 15 9.31 0.38 7.72
CA ALA A 15 8.32 -0.42 6.98
C ALA A 15 8.80 -1.82 6.59
N ILE A 16 10.09 -2.07 6.64
CA ILE A 16 10.71 -3.36 6.27
C ILE A 16 11.19 -4.12 7.49
N ALA A 17 11.69 -3.45 8.51
CA ALA A 17 12.11 -4.08 9.75
C ALA A 17 10.92 -4.76 10.46
N ILE A 18 9.78 -4.09 10.55
CA ILE A 18 8.56 -4.66 11.15
C ILE A 18 8.09 -5.95 10.44
N PRO A 19 7.97 -5.99 9.09
CA PRO A 19 7.68 -7.23 8.38
C PRO A 19 8.70 -8.34 8.59
N ALA A 20 9.98 -8.04 8.63
CA ALA A 20 11.02 -9.03 8.88
C ALA A 20 10.84 -9.67 10.27
N LEU A 21 10.70 -8.86 11.31
CA LEU A 21 10.43 -9.34 12.67
C LEU A 21 9.14 -10.15 12.78
N ALA A 22 8.06 -9.72 12.10
CA ALA A 22 6.80 -10.46 12.07
C ALA A 22 6.92 -11.83 11.39
N MET A 23 7.95 -12.02 10.55
CA MET A 23 8.27 -13.28 9.87
C MET A 23 9.33 -14.09 10.62
N GLY A 24 9.74 -13.69 11.83
CA GLY A 24 10.80 -14.35 12.61
C GLY A 24 12.19 -14.17 11.99
N LEU A 25 12.45 -13.03 11.34
CA LEU A 25 13.73 -12.69 10.75
C LEU A 25 14.33 -11.48 11.49
N GLU A 26 15.62 -11.53 11.79
CA GLU A 26 16.34 -10.38 12.31
C GLU A 26 16.76 -9.44 11.16
N PRO A 27 16.37 -8.15 11.18
CA PRO A 27 16.83 -7.18 10.18
C PRO A 27 18.34 -6.93 10.34
N THR A 28 19.11 -7.30 9.33
CA THR A 28 20.59 -7.20 9.35
C THR A 28 21.12 -5.88 8.79
N MET A 29 20.24 -5.03 8.25
CA MET A 29 20.63 -3.77 7.61
C MET A 29 20.09 -2.56 8.37
N ALA A 30 20.97 -1.65 8.78
CA ALA A 30 20.57 -0.40 9.40
C ALA A 30 19.92 0.55 8.38
N ALA A 31 19.01 1.41 8.86
CA ALA A 31 18.29 2.37 8.01
C ALA A 31 19.23 3.25 7.15
N GLY A 32 20.30 3.78 7.76
CA GLY A 32 21.29 4.59 7.05
C GLY A 32 21.97 3.85 5.90
N GLN A 33 22.34 2.59 6.12
CA GLN A 33 22.96 1.74 5.08
C GLN A 33 22.00 1.45 3.93
N MET A 34 20.69 1.26 4.20
CA MET A 34 19.69 1.10 3.14
C MET A 34 19.59 2.35 2.27
N VAL A 35 19.66 3.54 2.90
CA VAL A 35 19.66 4.83 2.18
C VAL A 35 20.88 4.96 1.28
N GLU A 36 22.06 4.66 1.82
CA GLU A 36 23.32 4.72 1.09
C GLU A 36 23.29 3.81 -0.14
N LEU A 37 22.90 2.54 0.03
CA LEU A 37 22.78 1.58 -1.06
C LEU A 37 21.74 1.99 -2.10
N ALA A 38 20.58 2.48 -1.66
CA ALA A 38 19.55 2.97 -2.58
C ALA A 38 20.05 4.19 -3.36
N THR A 39 20.75 5.11 -2.71
CA THR A 39 21.32 6.32 -3.34
C THR A 39 22.41 5.96 -4.35
N GLU A 40 23.30 5.03 -4.01
CA GLU A 40 24.31 4.51 -4.94
C GLU A 40 23.64 3.89 -6.17
N GLY A 41 22.64 3.03 -5.93
CA GLY A 41 21.90 2.38 -7.01
C GLY A 41 21.18 3.37 -7.92
N LEU A 42 20.53 4.41 -7.35
CA LEU A 42 19.86 5.47 -8.12
C LEU A 42 20.84 6.26 -8.99
N GLY A 43 22.09 6.41 -8.57
CA GLY A 43 23.13 7.07 -9.36
C GLY A 43 23.49 6.36 -10.68
N LYS A 44 23.05 5.11 -10.85
CA LYS A 44 23.25 4.33 -12.08
C LYS A 44 22.16 4.54 -13.14
N PHE A 45 21.04 5.15 -12.76
CA PHE A 45 19.95 5.50 -13.68
C PHE A 45 20.19 6.88 -14.28
N VAL A 46 20.01 6.98 -15.59
CA VAL A 46 20.25 8.21 -16.37
C VAL A 46 18.95 8.85 -16.86
N SER A 47 17.82 8.16 -16.72
CA SER A 47 16.51 8.65 -17.14
C SER A 47 15.84 9.50 -16.03
N ASP A 48 14.83 10.29 -16.42
CA ASP A 48 13.96 11.01 -15.49
C ASP A 48 12.73 10.21 -15.05
N ILE A 49 12.67 8.92 -15.42
CA ILE A 49 11.60 8.02 -15.02
C ILE A 49 11.70 7.75 -13.51
N PRO A 50 10.60 7.84 -12.74
CA PRO A 50 10.62 7.49 -11.33
C PRO A 50 11.12 6.08 -11.08
N VAL A 51 12.00 5.90 -10.10
CA VAL A 51 12.53 4.61 -9.72
C VAL A 51 11.80 4.08 -8.48
N TYR A 52 11.22 2.90 -8.61
CA TYR A 52 10.60 2.19 -7.49
C TYR A 52 11.68 1.44 -6.71
N ILE A 53 11.79 1.74 -5.41
CA ILE A 53 12.76 1.14 -4.50
C ILE A 53 12.05 0.05 -3.70
N ARG A 54 12.54 -1.19 -3.80
CA ARG A 54 11.99 -2.33 -3.09
C ARG A 54 13.08 -3.06 -2.30
N PRO A 55 13.28 -2.74 -1.03
CA PRO A 55 14.11 -3.55 -0.15
C PRO A 55 13.37 -4.83 0.25
N MET A 56 14.13 -5.92 0.39
CA MET A 56 13.62 -7.26 0.68
C MET A 56 14.51 -7.97 1.68
N TYR A 57 13.87 -8.72 2.60
CA TYR A 57 14.54 -9.68 3.49
C TYR A 57 14.05 -11.09 3.23
N TRP A 58 14.93 -12.07 3.42
CA TRP A 58 14.57 -13.48 3.39
C TRP A 58 15.51 -14.31 4.28
N ALA A 59 15.04 -15.47 4.77
CA ALA A 59 15.89 -16.41 5.47
C ALA A 59 16.93 -17.04 4.51
N ILE A 60 18.19 -17.04 4.88
CA ILE A 60 19.26 -17.71 4.13
C ILE A 60 19.32 -19.19 4.53
N ASP A 61 19.10 -19.49 5.81
CA ASP A 61 19.26 -20.82 6.39
C ASP A 61 17.90 -21.52 6.53
N GLY A 62 17.59 -22.38 5.57
CA GLY A 62 16.38 -23.19 5.57
C GLY A 62 16.59 -24.42 4.69
N GLY A 63 16.60 -25.60 5.28
CA GLY A 63 16.53 -26.84 4.52
C GLY A 63 15.14 -27.06 3.91
N MET A 64 14.99 -28.04 3.00
CA MET A 64 13.71 -28.35 2.33
C MET A 64 12.56 -28.66 3.31
N SER A 65 12.83 -29.01 4.55
CA SER A 65 11.84 -29.27 5.61
C SER A 65 11.71 -28.16 6.64
N ALA A 66 12.47 -27.06 6.51
CA ALA A 66 12.46 -26.00 7.50
C ALA A 66 11.30 -25.00 7.23
N ILE A 67 10.28 -25.04 8.07
CA ILE A 67 9.19 -24.05 8.09
C ILE A 67 9.65 -22.78 8.83
N VAL A 68 10.53 -22.93 9.81
CA VAL A 68 11.11 -21.86 10.62
C VAL A 68 12.60 -21.77 10.32
N PRO A 69 13.18 -20.55 10.16
CA PRO A 69 14.63 -20.39 10.06
C PRO A 69 15.32 -21.06 11.24
N LYS A 70 16.43 -21.75 11.00
CA LYS A 70 17.26 -22.34 12.08
C LYS A 70 17.97 -21.27 12.89
N ASP A 71 18.31 -20.16 12.24
CA ASP A 71 18.99 -19.01 12.79
C ASP A 71 18.35 -17.76 12.16
N ASP A 72 17.61 -17.00 12.96
CA ASP A 72 16.90 -15.79 12.55
C ASP A 72 17.85 -14.62 12.21
N SER A 73 19.08 -14.65 12.73
CA SER A 73 20.13 -13.68 12.41
C SER A 73 20.74 -13.90 11.01
N ARG A 74 20.57 -15.08 10.41
CA ARG A 74 21.04 -15.39 9.05
C ARG A 74 20.02 -14.97 8.00
N THR A 75 19.90 -13.66 7.84
CA THR A 75 18.94 -13.02 6.94
C THR A 75 19.64 -12.43 5.72
N GLY A 76 19.17 -12.80 4.53
CA GLY A 76 19.56 -12.17 3.27
C GLY A 76 18.84 -10.85 3.07
N PHE A 77 19.53 -9.90 2.44
CA PHE A 77 18.98 -8.59 2.11
C PHE A 77 19.33 -8.20 0.68
N ALA A 78 18.39 -7.56 -0.01
CA ALA A 78 18.60 -6.91 -1.30
C ALA A 78 17.69 -5.69 -1.48
N ILE A 79 18.12 -4.76 -2.31
CA ILE A 79 17.28 -3.66 -2.79
C ILE A 79 17.11 -3.83 -4.30
N SER A 80 15.87 -4.02 -4.75
CA SER A 80 15.51 -3.94 -6.16
C SER A 80 15.19 -2.49 -6.52
N LEU A 81 15.76 -2.02 -7.61
CA LEU A 81 15.50 -0.71 -8.20
C LEU A 81 14.94 -0.92 -9.61
N GLU A 82 13.78 -0.34 -9.88
CA GLU A 82 13.07 -0.53 -11.14
C GLU A 82 12.48 0.80 -11.61
N GLU A 83 12.73 1.19 -12.86
CA GLU A 83 12.08 2.34 -13.49
C GLU A 83 10.61 2.00 -13.75
N ILE A 84 9.71 2.68 -13.03
CA ILE A 84 8.28 2.50 -13.21
C ILE A 84 7.63 3.87 -13.42
N PRO A 85 7.10 4.15 -14.62
CA PRO A 85 6.38 5.38 -14.87
C PRO A 85 5.21 5.52 -13.89
N MET A 86 5.06 6.69 -13.30
CA MET A 86 3.89 6.98 -12.47
C MET A 86 2.67 7.16 -13.40
N ALA A 87 1.54 6.61 -13.00
CA ALA A 87 0.30 6.78 -13.74
C ALA A 87 -0.09 8.27 -13.85
N ALA A 88 -0.73 8.64 -14.95
CA ALA A 88 -1.27 9.98 -15.13
C ALA A 88 -2.24 10.34 -13.99
N PRO A 89 -2.36 11.63 -13.62
CA PRO A 89 -3.21 12.07 -12.51
C PRO A 89 -4.68 11.68 -12.63
N ASP A 90 -5.17 11.55 -13.85
CA ASP A 90 -6.54 11.18 -14.22
C ASP A 90 -6.72 9.69 -14.54
N ALA A 91 -5.63 8.93 -14.55
CA ALA A 91 -5.71 7.48 -14.70
C ALA A 91 -6.47 6.88 -13.52
N SER A 92 -7.57 6.19 -13.80
CA SER A 92 -8.47 5.63 -12.80
C SER A 92 -8.52 4.11 -12.86
N ALA A 93 -8.99 3.50 -11.78
CA ALA A 93 -9.24 2.07 -11.68
C ALA A 93 -10.74 1.79 -11.54
N THR A 94 -11.19 0.64 -12.06
CA THR A 94 -12.50 0.08 -11.76
C THR A 94 -12.38 -1.04 -10.74
N LEU A 95 -13.33 -1.11 -9.81
CA LEU A 95 -13.36 -2.12 -8.75
C LEU A 95 -14.56 -3.05 -8.89
N THR A 96 -14.40 -4.28 -8.44
CA THR A 96 -15.49 -5.26 -8.30
C THR A 96 -15.34 -6.03 -7.00
N ARG A 97 -16.41 -6.65 -6.56
CA ARG A 97 -16.39 -7.59 -5.43
C ARG A 97 -15.61 -8.85 -5.82
N THR A 98 -15.02 -9.51 -4.83
CA THR A 98 -14.36 -10.79 -4.98
C THR A 98 -14.93 -11.79 -3.96
N ARG A 99 -14.94 -13.08 -4.31
CA ARG A 99 -15.29 -14.15 -3.37
C ARG A 99 -14.22 -14.39 -2.30
N PHE A 100 -13.01 -13.91 -2.54
CA PHE A 100 -11.90 -14.05 -1.62
C PHE A 100 -11.93 -12.97 -0.54
N ARG A 101 -11.38 -13.27 0.62
CA ARG A 101 -11.36 -12.38 1.78
C ARG A 101 -9.96 -12.16 2.31
N ARG A 102 -9.79 -11.08 3.07
CA ARG A 102 -8.58 -10.89 3.85
C ARG A 102 -8.58 -11.82 5.05
N PRO A 103 -7.47 -12.53 5.34
CA PRO A 103 -7.33 -13.31 6.55
C PRO A 103 -7.23 -12.37 7.77
N VAL A 104 -7.48 -12.89 8.97
CA VAL A 104 -7.19 -12.20 10.22
C VAL A 104 -5.75 -12.44 10.63
N LEU A 105 -5.22 -11.61 11.55
CA LEU A 105 -3.84 -11.71 12.03
C LEU A 105 -3.50 -13.08 12.65
N ALA A 106 -4.50 -13.78 13.20
CA ALA A 106 -4.33 -15.13 13.73
C ALA A 106 -4.09 -16.18 12.63
N ASP A 107 -4.56 -15.92 11.39
CA ASP A 107 -4.44 -16.86 10.27
C ASP A 107 -3.22 -16.56 9.38
N ALA A 108 -2.81 -15.30 9.29
CA ALA A 108 -1.69 -14.87 8.46
C ALA A 108 -1.12 -13.53 8.92
N VAL A 109 0.11 -13.23 8.54
CA VAL A 109 0.85 -12.01 8.92
C VAL A 109 0.37 -10.76 8.18
N CYS A 110 -0.93 -10.43 8.26
CA CYS A 110 -1.58 -9.34 7.53
C CYS A 110 -1.03 -7.95 7.88
N ASN A 111 -0.36 -7.82 9.03
CA ASN A 111 0.32 -6.62 9.49
C ASN A 111 1.71 -6.43 8.87
N ALA A 112 2.17 -7.37 8.06
CA ALA A 112 3.45 -7.33 7.39
C ALA A 112 3.28 -7.36 5.86
N LYS A 113 4.19 -6.70 5.12
CA LYS A 113 4.25 -6.80 3.66
C LYS A 113 4.98 -8.09 3.25
N ALA A 114 4.39 -9.23 3.65
CA ALA A 114 4.98 -10.55 3.50
C ALA A 114 4.69 -11.16 2.11
N GLY A 115 5.69 -11.83 1.55
CA GLY A 115 5.58 -12.49 0.23
C GLY A 115 4.51 -13.58 0.17
N CYS A 116 4.24 -14.27 1.28
CA CYS A 116 3.23 -15.32 1.38
C CYS A 116 1.77 -14.83 1.17
N LEU A 117 1.50 -13.52 1.26
CA LEU A 117 0.18 -12.95 1.01
C LEU A 117 -0.11 -12.69 -0.48
N TYR A 118 0.92 -12.58 -1.32
CA TYR A 118 0.78 -12.23 -2.73
C TYR A 118 0.01 -13.26 -3.56
N PRO A 119 0.13 -14.59 -3.34
CA PRO A 119 -0.71 -15.56 -4.05
C PRO A 119 -2.21 -15.34 -3.83
N ASN A 120 -2.62 -14.94 -2.62
CA ASN A 120 -4.02 -14.61 -2.35
C ASN A 120 -4.46 -13.34 -3.12
N ASN A 121 -3.63 -12.31 -3.15
CA ASN A 121 -3.89 -11.10 -3.94
C ASN A 121 -3.93 -11.42 -5.44
N GLY A 122 -3.02 -12.26 -5.93
CA GLY A 122 -2.96 -12.68 -7.33
C GLY A 122 -4.26 -13.34 -7.80
N ARG A 123 -4.82 -14.29 -7.04
CA ARG A 123 -6.08 -14.93 -7.42
C ARG A 123 -7.29 -13.98 -7.40
N MET A 124 -7.31 -12.96 -6.53
CA MET A 124 -8.29 -11.87 -6.55
C MET A 124 -8.20 -11.09 -7.85
N LEU A 125 -6.99 -10.71 -8.27
CA LEU A 125 -6.77 -9.97 -9.51
C LEU A 125 -7.12 -10.79 -10.75
N VAL A 126 -6.85 -12.10 -10.76
CA VAL A 126 -7.24 -12.98 -11.86
C VAL A 126 -8.77 -13.02 -11.99
N GLU A 127 -9.50 -13.17 -10.87
CA GLU A 127 -10.96 -13.16 -10.86
C GLU A 127 -11.52 -11.82 -11.38
N THR A 128 -10.99 -10.70 -10.90
CA THR A 128 -11.49 -9.37 -11.28
C THR A 128 -11.22 -9.04 -12.74
N ARG A 129 -10.03 -9.38 -13.24
CA ARG A 129 -9.68 -9.19 -14.67
C ARG A 129 -10.54 -10.03 -15.60
N ALA A 130 -10.88 -11.25 -15.23
CA ALA A 130 -11.79 -12.09 -15.99
C ALA A 130 -13.21 -11.49 -16.11
N ARG A 131 -13.57 -10.57 -15.19
CA ARG A 131 -14.83 -9.81 -15.19
C ARG A 131 -14.70 -8.41 -15.80
N GLY A 132 -13.54 -8.04 -16.33
CA GLY A 132 -13.30 -6.75 -16.98
C GLY A 132 -12.97 -5.58 -16.04
N PHE A 133 -12.65 -5.86 -14.76
CA PHE A 133 -12.30 -4.83 -13.77
C PHE A 133 -10.80 -4.80 -13.50
N ALA A 134 -10.30 -3.63 -13.05
CA ALA A 134 -8.88 -3.45 -12.78
C ALA A 134 -8.44 -4.04 -11.42
N ASN A 135 -9.31 -4.00 -10.39
CA ASN A 135 -8.97 -4.42 -9.04
C ASN A 135 -10.20 -4.93 -8.27
N ALA A 136 -9.96 -5.58 -7.13
CA ALA A 136 -11.00 -6.01 -6.21
C ALA A 136 -11.17 -5.06 -5.04
N LEU A 137 -12.40 -4.82 -4.61
CA LEU A 137 -12.71 -4.34 -3.27
C LEU A 137 -12.90 -5.56 -2.37
N VAL A 138 -12.08 -5.69 -1.33
CA VAL A 138 -11.94 -6.94 -0.56
C VAL A 138 -12.47 -6.73 0.85
N THR A 139 -13.23 -7.71 1.33
CA THR A 139 -13.74 -7.72 2.70
C THR A 139 -12.91 -8.61 3.62
N ASP A 140 -13.06 -8.38 4.93
CA ASP A 140 -12.65 -9.30 5.98
C ASP A 140 -13.63 -10.50 6.12
N ALA A 141 -13.37 -11.37 7.10
CA ALA A 141 -14.21 -12.55 7.34
C ALA A 141 -15.64 -12.19 7.76
N MET A 142 -15.86 -11.00 8.33
CA MET A 142 -17.16 -10.50 8.80
C MET A 142 -17.94 -9.79 7.70
N GLY A 143 -17.35 -9.57 6.53
CA GLY A 143 -17.96 -8.86 5.40
C GLY A 143 -17.72 -7.36 5.40
N ASN A 144 -16.91 -6.83 6.33
CA ASN A 144 -16.52 -5.43 6.32
C ASN A 144 -15.44 -5.19 5.27
N VAL A 145 -15.50 -4.07 4.57
CA VAL A 145 -14.46 -3.69 3.61
C VAL A 145 -13.14 -3.47 4.37
N ALA A 146 -12.08 -4.12 3.88
CA ALA A 146 -10.73 -4.03 4.43
C ALA A 146 -9.85 -3.10 3.57
N GLU A 147 -9.64 -3.45 2.33
CA GLU A 147 -8.83 -2.70 1.36
C GLU A 147 -9.11 -3.20 -0.06
N SER A 148 -8.41 -2.70 -1.07
CA SER A 148 -8.38 -3.36 -2.39
C SER A 148 -7.43 -4.56 -2.39
N ALA A 149 -7.36 -5.32 -3.47
CA ALA A 149 -6.41 -6.43 -3.57
C ALA A 149 -4.94 -5.97 -3.45
N THR A 150 -4.61 -4.72 -3.77
CA THR A 150 -3.21 -4.24 -3.85
C THR A 150 -2.91 -2.95 -3.10
N ALA A 151 -3.91 -2.24 -2.57
CA ALA A 151 -3.75 -0.92 -1.96
C ALA A 151 -4.84 -0.65 -0.91
N ASN A 152 -4.56 0.22 0.05
CA ASN A 152 -5.58 0.73 0.94
C ASN A 152 -6.61 1.56 0.17
N ILE A 153 -7.77 1.81 0.77
CA ILE A 153 -8.88 2.48 0.11
C ILE A 153 -9.46 3.60 0.98
N PHE A 154 -9.92 4.64 0.32
CA PHE A 154 -10.67 5.75 0.89
C PHE A 154 -11.94 5.98 0.09
N MET A 155 -12.97 6.47 0.74
CA MET A 155 -14.15 7.03 0.11
C MET A 155 -14.48 8.39 0.71
N ALA A 156 -15.11 9.26 -0.07
CA ALA A 156 -15.65 10.53 0.39
C ALA A 156 -17.17 10.48 0.34
N ARG A 157 -17.81 11.10 1.32
CA ARG A 157 -19.25 11.34 1.35
C ARG A 157 -19.53 12.62 2.13
N ASP A 158 -20.38 13.48 1.57
CA ASP A 158 -20.78 14.76 2.19
C ASP A 158 -19.59 15.65 2.59
N GLY A 159 -18.50 15.64 1.82
CA GLY A 159 -17.28 16.41 2.10
C GLY A 159 -16.40 15.86 3.22
N GLU A 160 -16.72 14.73 3.80
CA GLU A 160 -15.92 14.03 4.80
C GLU A 160 -15.26 12.78 4.19
N LEU A 161 -14.10 12.40 4.71
CA LEU A 161 -13.31 11.28 4.22
C LEU A 161 -13.43 10.07 5.17
N PHE A 162 -13.57 8.88 4.58
CA PHE A 162 -13.68 7.62 5.30
C PHE A 162 -12.66 6.60 4.78
N THR A 163 -12.12 5.80 5.68
CA THR A 163 -11.25 4.67 5.34
C THR A 163 -11.51 3.54 6.33
N PRO A 164 -11.38 2.27 5.92
CA PRO A 164 -11.57 1.15 6.84
C PRO A 164 -10.68 1.27 8.08
N ILE A 165 -11.26 1.01 9.27
CA ILE A 165 -10.51 0.97 10.51
C ILE A 165 -9.50 -0.20 10.49
N ALA A 166 -8.28 0.04 10.96
CA ALA A 166 -7.26 -1.00 11.04
C ALA A 166 -7.66 -2.04 12.10
N ASN A 167 -8.13 -3.20 11.64
CA ASN A 167 -8.63 -4.29 12.46
C ASN A 167 -7.76 -5.56 12.41
N GLY A 168 -6.55 -5.47 11.85
CA GLY A 168 -5.62 -6.59 11.73
C GLY A 168 -5.87 -7.50 10.53
N THR A 169 -6.71 -7.12 9.58
CA THR A 169 -7.00 -7.91 8.36
C THR A 169 -6.27 -7.39 7.13
N PHE A 170 -5.65 -6.22 7.22
CA PHE A 170 -4.92 -5.59 6.11
C PHE A 170 -3.72 -4.79 6.60
N LEU A 171 -2.85 -4.43 5.67
CA LEU A 171 -1.66 -3.65 5.96
C LEU A 171 -2.02 -2.18 6.25
N SER A 172 -1.65 -1.68 7.44
CA SER A 172 -1.72 -0.26 7.77
C SER A 172 -0.65 0.50 6.97
N GLY A 173 -1.01 0.90 5.74
CA GLY A 173 -0.08 1.50 4.79
C GLY A 173 0.45 2.85 5.26
N ILE A 174 1.75 3.11 5.05
CA ILE A 174 2.40 4.38 5.38
C ILE A 174 1.78 5.51 4.55
N THR A 175 1.51 5.28 3.26
CA THR A 175 0.82 6.24 2.39
C THR A 175 -0.59 6.54 2.91
N ARG A 176 -1.33 5.51 3.40
CA ARG A 176 -2.62 5.70 4.05
C ARG A 176 -2.51 6.60 5.29
N ALA A 177 -1.57 6.31 6.17
CA ALA A 177 -1.35 7.09 7.38
C ALA A 177 -1.00 8.55 7.05
N ARG A 178 -0.23 8.79 6.00
CA ARG A 178 0.12 10.13 5.53
C ARG A 178 -1.10 10.88 5.00
N HIS A 179 -1.95 10.24 4.20
CA HIS A 179 -3.20 10.87 3.74
C HIS A 179 -4.10 11.26 4.91
N ILE A 180 -4.27 10.39 5.91
CA ILE A 180 -5.05 10.70 7.12
C ILE A 180 -4.49 11.95 7.81
N ALA A 181 -3.17 12.00 8.02
CA ALA A 181 -2.51 13.12 8.68
C ALA A 181 -2.66 14.42 7.88
N ASN A 182 -2.43 14.37 6.57
CA ASN A 182 -2.50 15.52 5.69
C ASN A 182 -3.93 16.10 5.64
N PHE A 183 -4.95 15.28 5.47
CA PHE A 183 -6.34 15.74 5.44
C PHE A 183 -6.79 16.31 6.78
N ARG A 184 -6.40 15.70 7.90
CA ARG A 184 -6.69 16.25 9.23
C ARG A 184 -6.03 17.63 9.41
N ALA A 185 -4.80 17.81 8.94
CA ALA A 185 -4.12 19.10 8.96
C ALA A 185 -4.78 20.14 8.04
N ASP A 186 -5.36 19.71 6.93
CA ASP A 186 -6.11 20.54 5.96
C ASP A 186 -7.54 20.88 6.45
N GLY A 187 -7.95 20.39 7.63
CA GLY A 187 -9.26 20.66 8.24
C GLY A 187 -10.39 19.74 7.76
N VAL A 188 -10.08 18.71 6.97
CA VAL A 188 -11.07 17.71 6.53
C VAL A 188 -11.24 16.66 7.63
N LYS A 189 -12.49 16.33 7.97
CA LYS A 189 -12.77 15.24 8.89
C LYS A 189 -12.46 13.90 8.24
N VAL A 190 -11.64 13.09 8.92
CA VAL A 190 -11.25 11.75 8.47
C VAL A 190 -11.69 10.72 9.50
N HIS A 191 -12.55 9.81 9.06
CA HIS A 191 -13.12 8.72 9.84
C HIS A 191 -12.45 7.40 9.50
N GLU A 192 -11.87 6.78 10.51
CA GLU A 192 -11.46 5.39 10.43
C GLU A 192 -12.63 4.55 10.97
N ALA A 193 -13.36 3.87 10.08
CA ALA A 193 -14.67 3.29 10.40
C ALA A 193 -14.81 1.85 9.86
N VAL A 194 -15.78 1.13 10.39
CA VAL A 194 -16.25 -0.12 9.79
C VAL A 194 -17.11 0.26 8.60
N LEU A 195 -16.71 -0.18 7.41
CA LEU A 195 -17.37 0.14 6.13
C LEU A 195 -17.82 -1.13 5.43
N THR A 196 -18.89 -1.03 4.68
CA THR A 196 -19.49 -2.10 3.89
C THR A 196 -19.45 -1.77 2.39
N TYR A 197 -19.79 -2.71 1.52
CA TYR A 197 -19.94 -2.43 0.09
C TYR A 197 -21.00 -1.36 -0.17
N ALA A 198 -22.10 -1.33 0.61
CA ALA A 198 -23.16 -0.34 0.47
C ALA A 198 -22.66 1.10 0.76
N ASP A 199 -21.71 1.26 1.68
CA ASP A 199 -21.09 2.57 1.93
C ASP A 199 -20.33 3.07 0.70
N PHE A 200 -19.60 2.17 0.02
CA PHE A 200 -18.90 2.50 -1.21
C PHE A 200 -19.87 2.76 -2.37
N GLU A 201 -20.96 2.01 -2.50
CA GLU A 201 -21.99 2.25 -3.50
C GLU A 201 -22.68 3.63 -3.32
N ALA A 202 -22.74 4.13 -2.09
CA ALA A 202 -23.31 5.43 -1.74
C ALA A 202 -22.26 6.56 -1.63
N ALA A 203 -21.00 6.30 -2.00
CA ALA A 203 -19.93 7.29 -1.91
C ALA A 203 -19.97 8.28 -3.07
N ASP A 204 -19.56 9.53 -2.82
CA ASP A 204 -19.37 10.57 -3.85
C ASP A 204 -18.09 10.34 -4.64
N GLU A 205 -17.03 9.92 -3.94
CA GLU A 205 -15.69 9.68 -4.50
C GLU A 205 -15.05 8.46 -3.85
N VAL A 206 -14.21 7.76 -4.62
CA VAL A 206 -13.39 6.66 -4.11
C VAL A 206 -11.99 6.77 -4.70
N PHE A 207 -10.96 6.50 -3.88
CA PHE A 207 -9.58 6.39 -4.37
C PHE A 207 -8.79 5.33 -3.61
N LEU A 208 -7.81 4.76 -4.29
CA LEU A 208 -6.83 3.83 -3.72
C LEU A 208 -5.59 4.60 -3.26
N SER A 209 -5.03 4.15 -2.13
CA SER A 209 -3.81 4.70 -1.54
C SER A 209 -2.71 3.64 -1.48
N GLY A 210 -1.60 3.90 -2.16
CA GLY A 210 -0.47 2.98 -2.20
C GLY A 210 0.83 3.63 -2.66
N ASN A 211 1.95 2.98 -2.40
CA ASN A 211 3.26 3.59 -2.66
C ASN A 211 3.53 3.88 -4.15
N LEU A 212 3.00 3.10 -5.08
CA LEU A 212 3.32 3.25 -6.51
C LEU A 212 2.78 4.59 -7.06
N ASN A 213 1.47 4.81 -6.96
CA ASN A 213 0.82 6.00 -7.53
C ASN A 213 0.45 7.06 -6.48
N LYS A 214 0.62 6.77 -5.19
CA LYS A 214 0.17 7.57 -4.04
C LYS A 214 -1.36 7.65 -3.96
N VAL A 215 -2.00 8.15 -4.99
CA VAL A 215 -3.46 8.22 -5.17
C VAL A 215 -3.81 7.65 -6.54
N THR A 216 -4.72 6.68 -6.58
CA THR A 216 -5.34 6.21 -7.82
C THR A 216 -6.85 6.42 -7.71
N PRO A 217 -7.43 7.35 -8.48
CA PRO A 217 -8.88 7.53 -8.52
C PRO A 217 -9.60 6.24 -8.90
N VAL A 218 -10.78 6.02 -8.35
CA VAL A 218 -11.68 4.94 -8.77
C VAL A 218 -12.81 5.54 -9.59
N SER A 219 -13.00 5.06 -10.81
CA SER A 219 -14.06 5.51 -11.71
C SER A 219 -15.33 4.67 -11.65
N GLY A 220 -15.28 3.51 -10.97
CA GLY A 220 -16.47 2.68 -10.80
C GLY A 220 -16.26 1.52 -9.84
N PHE A 221 -17.35 1.13 -9.18
CA PHE A 221 -17.46 -0.07 -8.37
C PHE A 221 -18.75 -0.79 -8.69
N GLU A 222 -18.68 -2.01 -9.20
CA GLU A 222 -19.80 -2.74 -9.83
C GLU A 222 -20.52 -1.83 -10.85
N ASP A 223 -21.80 -1.58 -10.66
CA ASP A 223 -22.63 -0.76 -11.54
C ASP A 223 -22.58 0.73 -11.15
N THR A 224 -21.92 1.10 -10.04
CA THR A 224 -21.79 2.48 -9.58
C THR A 224 -20.62 3.18 -10.27
N SER A 225 -20.87 4.35 -10.84
CA SER A 225 -19.84 5.19 -11.48
C SER A 225 -19.48 6.38 -10.59
N TYR A 226 -18.18 6.70 -10.52
CA TYR A 226 -17.67 7.84 -9.76
C TYR A 226 -16.98 8.85 -10.69
N GLN A 227 -17.06 10.11 -10.32
CA GLN A 227 -16.22 11.16 -10.88
C GLN A 227 -14.96 11.33 -10.01
N ILE A 228 -13.87 11.79 -10.62
CA ILE A 228 -12.68 12.22 -9.86
C ILE A 228 -13.06 13.54 -9.17
N GLY A 229 -13.44 13.46 -7.91
CA GLY A 229 -13.94 14.59 -7.15
C GLY A 229 -12.85 15.43 -6.50
N PRO A 230 -13.26 16.48 -5.75
CA PRO A 230 -12.34 17.43 -5.13
C PRO A 230 -11.45 16.81 -4.07
N LEU A 231 -11.95 15.88 -3.24
CA LEU A 231 -11.13 15.25 -2.19
C LEU A 231 -10.09 14.29 -2.77
N THR A 232 -10.41 13.57 -3.85
CA THR A 232 -9.45 12.73 -4.57
C THR A 232 -8.30 13.55 -5.17
N ARG A 233 -8.59 14.72 -5.76
CA ARG A 233 -7.57 15.65 -6.27
C ARG A 233 -6.76 16.23 -5.11
N ARG A 234 -7.44 16.65 -4.04
CA ARG A 234 -6.80 17.21 -2.85
C ARG A 234 -5.87 16.23 -2.16
N ALA A 235 -6.21 14.92 -2.13
CA ALA A 235 -5.33 13.87 -1.62
C ALA A 235 -3.97 13.87 -2.33
N ARG A 236 -3.97 14.05 -3.66
CA ARG A 236 -2.76 14.08 -4.47
C ARG A 236 -1.94 15.34 -4.22
N GLU A 237 -2.59 16.50 -4.19
CA GLU A 237 -1.94 17.79 -3.90
C GLU A 237 -1.25 17.74 -2.54
N LEU A 238 -2.01 17.46 -1.47
CA LEU A 238 -1.50 17.39 -0.10
C LEU A 238 -0.34 16.40 0.06
N TYR A 239 -0.38 15.28 -0.67
CA TYR A 239 0.72 14.32 -0.61
C TYR A 239 2.01 14.90 -1.21
N TRP A 240 1.93 15.55 -2.37
CA TRP A 240 3.11 16.10 -3.04
C TRP A 240 3.63 17.37 -2.37
N ASP A 241 2.74 18.22 -1.83
CA ASP A 241 3.12 19.39 -1.04
C ASP A 241 3.91 18.95 0.21
N TRP A 242 3.39 17.94 0.92
CA TRP A 242 4.12 17.33 2.03
C TRP A 242 5.46 16.74 1.58
N ALA A 243 5.48 15.95 0.53
CA ALA A 243 6.72 15.33 0.04
C ALA A 243 7.78 16.37 -0.37
N ALA A 244 7.35 17.51 -0.89
CA ALA A 244 8.24 18.62 -1.24
C ALA A 244 8.76 19.40 -0.01
N SER A 245 7.96 19.49 1.07
CA SER A 245 8.34 20.21 2.30
C SER A 245 9.32 19.44 3.18
N GLU A 246 9.34 18.12 3.09
CA GLU A 246 10.21 17.25 3.88
C GLU A 246 11.54 16.93 3.16
N GLY A 247 11.75 17.45 1.96
CA GLY A 247 12.86 17.18 1.05
C GLY A 247 14.05 18.18 1.10
#